data_57fb6960779237ebaaf23c6baabaa252
#
_entry.id   57fb6960779237ebaaf23c6baabaa252
#
_cell.length_a   1.000
_cell.length_b   1.000
_cell.length_c   1.000
_cell.angle_alpha   90.00
_cell.angle_beta   90.00
_cell.angle_gamma   90.00
#
_symmetry.space_group_name_H-M   'P 1'
#
loop_
_entity.id
_entity.type
_entity.pdbx_description
1 polymer ?
#
loop_
_entity_poly.entity_id
_entity_poly.type
_entity_poly.pdbx_seq_one_letter_code
_entity_poly.pdbx_strand_id
1 'polypeptide(L)'
;MANPTTYYGFVLPTPSDLVTDLPADFDVALQGVDTRLKALNPSTTLGDTNYASATANTNTRLAIGTSGQVLTVSGGVPAWVTPSAGAPAWTRVANGSLTGSSISVSSLSSAEILISLASFSQSGATTAPMVRVNGNSTSGTYGVQNNENSTGINMNGSSASNGKGFCYIAAANTTAIMKFAVANLYPSYINLSSAITSIEIFPNGGSGTWNGGTYEVWTR
;
A
#
# COMPACT_ATOMS: atom_id res chain seq x y z
N MET A 1 24.27 61.61 -1.06
CA MET A 1 23.32 60.79 -0.28
C MET A 1 22.85 59.66 -1.17
N ALA A 2 22.88 58.42 -0.66
CA ALA A 2 22.39 57.29 -1.43
C ALA A 2 20.90 57.52 -1.82
N ASN A 3 20.54 57.19 -3.05
CA ASN A 3 19.16 57.23 -3.57
C ASN A 3 18.76 55.77 -3.90
N PRO A 4 18.42 54.95 -2.89
CA PRO A 4 18.15 53.56 -3.13
C PRO A 4 16.81 53.34 -3.84
N THR A 5 16.75 52.27 -4.66
CA THR A 5 15.50 51.81 -5.26
C THR A 5 14.52 51.30 -4.19
N THR A 6 13.23 51.49 -4.42
CA THR A 6 12.16 51.20 -3.43
C THR A 6 12.13 49.77 -2.92
N TYR A 7 12.34 48.78 -3.79
CA TYR A 7 12.14 47.37 -3.44
C TYR A 7 13.42 46.64 -3.04
N TYR A 8 14.53 46.88 -3.73
CA TYR A 8 15.77 46.13 -3.53
C TYR A 8 16.90 46.94 -2.95
N GLY A 9 16.71 48.26 -2.80
CA GLY A 9 17.68 49.16 -2.19
C GLY A 9 18.97 49.34 -3.00
N PHE A 10 18.91 49.21 -4.35
CA PHE A 10 20.05 49.49 -5.19
C PHE A 10 20.43 50.95 -5.11
N VAL A 11 21.69 51.22 -4.90
CA VAL A 11 22.20 52.60 -4.90
C VAL A 11 22.20 53.13 -6.34
N LEU A 12 21.56 54.26 -6.53
CA LEU A 12 21.49 54.93 -7.81
C LEU A 12 22.35 56.22 -7.78
N PRO A 13 23.00 56.59 -8.92
CA PRO A 13 23.67 57.87 -9.05
C PRO A 13 22.70 59.04 -8.78
N THR A 14 23.19 60.11 -8.20
CA THR A 14 22.43 61.35 -7.98
C THR A 14 22.96 62.46 -8.86
N PRO A 15 22.13 63.50 -9.12
CA PRO A 15 22.58 64.65 -9.97
C PRO A 15 23.80 65.39 -9.43
N SER A 16 24.13 65.18 -8.15
CA SER A 16 25.29 65.83 -7.52
C SER A 16 26.57 64.99 -7.57
N ASP A 17 26.50 63.75 -8.07
CA ASP A 17 27.66 62.88 -8.17
C ASP A 17 28.58 63.36 -9.30
N LEU A 18 29.87 63.28 -9.06
CA LEU A 18 30.87 63.66 -10.07
C LEU A 18 30.93 62.61 -11.19
N VAL A 19 31.15 63.02 -12.40
CA VAL A 19 31.28 62.10 -13.55
C VAL A 19 32.38 61.04 -13.35
N THR A 20 33.39 61.36 -12.55
CA THR A 20 34.47 60.44 -12.17
C THR A 20 34.01 59.30 -11.24
N ASP A 21 32.88 59.49 -10.52
CA ASP A 21 32.39 58.51 -9.56
C ASP A 21 31.32 57.57 -10.20
N LEU A 22 30.76 57.99 -11.35
CA LEU A 22 29.76 57.21 -12.06
C LEU A 22 30.12 55.74 -12.33
N PRO A 23 31.36 55.40 -12.76
CA PRO A 23 31.74 54.03 -13.00
C PRO A 23 31.65 53.15 -11.72
N ALA A 24 32.05 53.72 -10.59
CA ALA A 24 31.97 53.01 -9.29
C ALA A 24 30.53 52.80 -8.83
N ASP A 25 29.69 53.82 -9.01
CA ASP A 25 28.25 53.72 -8.67
C ASP A 25 27.51 52.73 -9.54
N PHE A 26 27.81 52.67 -10.85
CA PHE A 26 27.25 51.64 -11.73
C PHE A 26 27.74 50.24 -11.36
N ASP A 27 29.02 50.07 -11.02
CA ASP A 27 29.52 48.80 -10.59
C ASP A 27 28.81 48.28 -9.34
N VAL A 28 28.64 49.10 -8.32
CA VAL A 28 27.90 48.77 -7.11
C VAL A 28 26.44 48.45 -7.42
N ALA A 29 25.78 49.22 -8.29
CA ALA A 29 24.39 48.97 -8.67
C ALA A 29 24.24 47.64 -9.42
N LEU A 30 25.10 47.33 -10.37
CA LEU A 30 25.05 46.13 -11.18
C LEU A 30 25.40 44.88 -10.34
N GLN A 31 26.38 44.96 -9.46
CA GLN A 31 26.69 43.85 -8.51
C GLN A 31 25.52 43.62 -7.55
N GLY A 32 24.83 44.69 -7.14
CA GLY A 32 23.60 44.58 -6.36
C GLY A 32 22.50 43.84 -7.10
N VAL A 33 22.30 44.13 -8.40
CA VAL A 33 21.35 43.42 -9.26
C VAL A 33 21.73 41.95 -9.41
N ASP A 34 22.98 41.63 -9.69
CA ASP A 34 23.50 40.26 -9.84
C ASP A 34 23.24 39.44 -8.58
N THR A 35 23.58 40.00 -7.42
CA THR A 35 23.36 39.36 -6.11
C THR A 35 21.87 39.04 -5.88
N ARG A 36 20.97 40.00 -6.22
CA ARG A 36 19.54 39.81 -6.05
C ARG A 36 18.95 38.83 -7.04
N LEU A 37 19.39 38.83 -8.29
CA LEU A 37 18.98 37.84 -9.28
C LEU A 37 19.40 36.43 -8.82
N LYS A 38 20.62 36.30 -8.30
CA LYS A 38 21.07 35.02 -7.74
C LYS A 38 20.25 34.58 -6.53
N ALA A 39 19.85 35.50 -5.66
CA ALA A 39 18.98 35.19 -4.52
C ALA A 39 17.54 34.77 -4.97
N LEU A 40 17.05 35.30 -6.06
CA LEU A 40 15.73 34.94 -6.64
C LEU A 40 15.81 33.64 -7.45
N ASN A 41 16.95 33.35 -8.07
CA ASN A 41 17.16 32.10 -8.82
C ASN A 41 18.38 31.33 -8.28
N PRO A 42 18.22 30.64 -7.14
CA PRO A 42 19.28 29.86 -6.55
C PRO A 42 19.56 28.51 -7.23
N SER A 43 18.77 28.12 -8.25
CA SER A 43 18.92 26.88 -8.99
C SER A 43 20.30 26.73 -9.61
N THR A 44 20.87 25.52 -9.56
CA THR A 44 22.20 25.21 -10.09
C THR A 44 22.25 23.93 -10.91
N THR A 45 21.21 23.11 -10.85
CA THR A 45 21.18 21.79 -11.47
C THR A 45 19.86 21.58 -12.20
N LEU A 46 19.89 20.81 -13.27
CA LEU A 46 18.68 20.44 -14.01
C LEU A 46 17.66 19.76 -13.08
N GLY A 47 16.42 20.24 -13.12
CA GLY A 47 15.31 19.71 -12.31
C GLY A 47 15.20 20.32 -10.91
N ASP A 48 16.07 21.28 -10.55
CA ASP A 48 15.89 22.05 -9.32
C ASP A 48 14.57 22.83 -9.35
N THR A 49 13.99 23.00 -8.18
CA THR A 49 12.81 23.83 -7.94
C THR A 49 13.13 24.90 -6.92
N ASN A 50 12.50 26.06 -7.04
CA ASN A 50 12.67 27.16 -6.08
C ASN A 50 11.34 27.42 -5.36
N TYR A 51 11.43 27.78 -4.09
CA TYR A 51 10.29 28.24 -3.31
C TYR A 51 10.67 29.45 -2.47
N ALA A 52 9.67 30.24 -2.07
CA ALA A 52 9.91 31.43 -1.27
C ALA A 52 10.56 31.06 0.08
N SER A 53 11.65 31.73 0.43
CA SER A 53 12.28 31.58 1.73
C SER A 53 11.57 32.39 2.81
N ALA A 54 11.94 32.16 4.07
CA ALA A 54 11.49 33.02 5.19
C ALA A 54 12.04 34.45 5.08
N THR A 55 13.11 34.67 4.32
CA THR A 55 13.68 35.99 4.07
C THR A 55 13.01 36.60 2.84
N ALA A 56 12.47 37.82 2.98
CA ALA A 56 11.83 38.52 1.88
C ALA A 56 12.78 38.67 0.67
N ASN A 57 12.22 38.61 -0.53
CA ASN A 57 12.95 38.77 -1.79
C ASN A 57 14.08 37.75 -2.02
N THR A 58 13.98 36.58 -1.42
CA THR A 58 14.90 35.46 -1.64
C THR A 58 14.13 34.17 -1.82
N ASN A 59 14.67 33.27 -2.62
CA ASN A 59 14.15 31.92 -2.78
C ASN A 59 15.11 30.90 -2.20
N THR A 60 14.55 29.79 -1.74
CA THR A 60 15.31 28.62 -1.34
C THR A 60 15.33 27.62 -2.49
N ARG A 61 16.48 27.08 -2.80
CA ARG A 61 16.63 25.99 -3.74
C ARG A 61 16.14 24.69 -3.12
N LEU A 62 15.27 24.00 -3.80
CA LEU A 62 14.98 22.59 -3.57
C LEU A 62 15.65 21.78 -4.68
N ALA A 63 16.73 21.08 -4.36
CA ALA A 63 17.40 20.23 -5.31
C ALA A 63 16.42 19.15 -5.82
N ILE A 64 16.62 18.68 -7.05
CA ILE A 64 15.83 17.59 -7.61
C ILE A 64 15.85 16.37 -6.68
N GLY A 65 14.68 15.78 -6.47
CA GLY A 65 14.54 14.54 -5.72
C GLY A 65 15.10 13.33 -6.46
N THR A 66 15.10 12.19 -5.80
CA THR A 66 15.46 10.90 -6.40
C THR A 66 14.23 10.24 -7.04
N SER A 67 14.47 9.29 -7.96
CA SER A 67 13.39 8.55 -8.62
C SER A 67 12.43 7.91 -7.60
N GLY A 68 11.14 8.07 -7.82
CA GLY A 68 10.08 7.55 -6.94
C GLY A 68 9.66 8.48 -5.81
N GLN A 69 10.35 9.58 -5.57
CA GLN A 69 9.90 10.59 -4.63
C GLN A 69 8.78 11.46 -5.22
N VAL A 70 7.93 11.97 -4.35
CA VAL A 70 6.87 12.92 -4.68
C VAL A 70 7.11 14.24 -3.96
N LEU A 71 6.80 15.34 -4.63
CA LEU A 71 6.82 16.66 -4.01
C LEU A 71 5.62 16.81 -3.08
N THR A 72 5.87 17.11 -1.85
CA THR A 72 4.84 17.29 -0.81
C THR A 72 5.19 18.44 0.11
N VAL A 73 4.32 18.77 1.05
CA VAL A 73 4.59 19.72 2.12
C VAL A 73 5.03 18.97 3.37
N SER A 74 6.23 19.28 3.87
CA SER A 74 6.77 18.73 5.11
C SER A 74 7.33 19.87 5.95
N GLY A 75 6.89 20.00 7.20
CA GLY A 75 7.30 21.09 8.06
C GLY A 75 6.91 22.51 7.56
N GLY A 76 5.86 22.60 6.73
CA GLY A 76 5.38 23.88 6.18
C GLY A 76 6.08 24.36 4.90
N VAL A 77 7.02 23.58 4.35
CA VAL A 77 7.73 23.88 3.12
C VAL A 77 7.67 22.72 2.12
N PRO A 78 7.87 22.97 0.81
CA PRO A 78 7.99 21.90 -0.17
C PRO A 78 9.19 21.00 0.12
N ALA A 79 8.98 19.69 0.03
CA ALA A 79 10.00 18.67 0.22
C ALA A 79 9.74 17.43 -0.65
N TRP A 80 10.80 16.76 -1.07
CA TRP A 80 10.70 15.46 -1.72
C TRP A 80 10.60 14.37 -0.65
N VAL A 81 9.55 13.58 -0.73
CA VAL A 81 9.31 12.48 0.22
C VAL A 81 9.09 11.19 -0.55
N THR A 82 9.71 10.13 -0.08
CA THR A 82 9.38 8.78 -0.57
C THR A 82 7.99 8.42 -0.04
N PRO A 83 7.01 8.13 -0.91
CA PRO A 83 5.71 7.67 -0.47
C PRO A 83 5.88 6.47 0.44
N SER A 84 5.18 6.44 1.57
CA SER A 84 5.07 5.20 2.32
C SER A 84 4.42 4.16 1.40
N ALA A 85 4.95 2.95 1.38
CA ALA A 85 4.28 1.86 0.70
C ALA A 85 2.84 1.81 1.23
N GLY A 86 1.87 1.96 0.35
CA GLY A 86 0.47 1.71 0.67
C GLY A 86 0.33 0.28 1.21
N ALA A 87 -0.80 -0.04 1.83
CA ALA A 87 -1.09 -1.42 2.19
C ALA A 87 -0.80 -2.32 0.96
N PRO A 88 -0.11 -3.45 1.14
CA PRO A 88 0.24 -4.34 0.03
C PRO A 88 -0.99 -4.62 -0.82
N ALA A 89 -0.85 -4.50 -2.13
CA ALA A 89 -1.92 -4.87 -3.05
C ALA A 89 -2.18 -6.37 -2.97
N TRP A 90 -3.43 -6.78 -3.17
CA TRP A 90 -3.76 -8.19 -3.29
C TRP A 90 -3.03 -8.81 -4.50
N THR A 91 -2.28 -9.87 -4.26
CA THR A 91 -1.58 -10.62 -5.29
C THR A 91 -2.20 -12.00 -5.43
N ARG A 92 -2.58 -12.39 -6.64
CA ARG A 92 -3.07 -13.73 -6.90
C ARG A 92 -1.90 -14.72 -6.91
N VAL A 93 -1.90 -15.65 -5.97
CA VAL A 93 -0.82 -16.63 -5.77
C VAL A 93 -1.16 -18.00 -6.34
N ALA A 94 -2.45 -18.32 -6.49
CA ALA A 94 -2.89 -19.56 -7.12
C ALA A 94 -4.25 -19.40 -7.77
N ASN A 95 -4.49 -20.15 -8.85
CA ASN A 95 -5.79 -20.31 -9.49
C ASN A 95 -5.82 -21.59 -10.31
N GLY A 96 -7.00 -22.12 -10.58
CA GLY A 96 -7.16 -23.31 -11.42
C GLY A 96 -8.56 -23.89 -11.37
N SER A 97 -8.69 -25.07 -11.95
CA SER A 97 -9.91 -25.86 -11.90
C SER A 97 -9.97 -26.68 -10.62
N LEU A 98 -11.17 -26.82 -10.09
CA LEU A 98 -11.45 -27.70 -8.95
C LEU A 98 -11.55 -29.14 -9.45
N THR A 99 -10.58 -29.98 -9.06
CA THR A 99 -10.49 -31.38 -9.48
C THR A 99 -9.98 -32.25 -8.32
N GLY A 100 -10.26 -33.55 -8.35
CA GLY A 100 -9.82 -34.48 -7.33
C GLY A 100 -10.52 -34.31 -6.00
N SER A 101 -9.85 -34.69 -4.90
CA SER A 101 -10.40 -34.66 -3.55
C SER A 101 -10.01 -33.41 -2.77
N SER A 102 -8.95 -32.71 -3.15
CA SER A 102 -8.54 -31.44 -2.55
C SER A 102 -7.63 -30.63 -3.46
N ILE A 103 -7.53 -29.35 -3.17
CA ILE A 103 -6.59 -28.40 -3.79
C ILE A 103 -5.68 -27.89 -2.68
N SER A 104 -4.38 -28.06 -2.84
CA SER A 104 -3.38 -27.56 -1.89
C SER A 104 -2.61 -26.40 -2.49
N VAL A 105 -2.48 -25.31 -1.73
CA VAL A 105 -1.65 -24.14 -2.05
C VAL A 105 -0.64 -23.97 -0.94
N SER A 106 0.64 -24.01 -1.27
CA SER A 106 1.78 -23.93 -0.35
C SER A 106 2.63 -22.69 -0.58
N SER A 107 3.67 -22.53 0.24
CA SER A 107 4.60 -21.40 0.16
C SER A 107 3.94 -20.04 0.40
N LEU A 108 2.90 -20.01 1.22
CA LEU A 108 2.26 -18.79 1.65
C LEU A 108 3.09 -18.14 2.77
N SER A 109 3.18 -16.82 2.75
CA SER A 109 3.93 -16.04 3.76
C SER A 109 3.18 -14.77 4.19
N SER A 110 1.88 -14.71 3.96
CA SER A 110 1.06 -13.50 4.12
C SER A 110 0.16 -13.60 5.35
N ALA A 111 -0.11 -12.44 5.94
CA ALA A 111 -1.03 -12.32 7.07
C ALA A 111 -2.51 -12.36 6.64
N GLU A 112 -2.79 -12.07 5.37
CA GLU A 112 -4.15 -12.06 4.85
C GLU A 112 -4.27 -12.91 3.60
N ILE A 113 -5.28 -13.76 3.56
CA ILE A 113 -5.56 -14.69 2.47
C ILE A 113 -7.02 -14.57 2.08
N LEU A 114 -7.27 -14.42 0.80
CA LEU A 114 -8.58 -14.41 0.21
C LEU A 114 -8.71 -15.62 -0.72
N ILE A 115 -9.73 -16.43 -0.52
CA ILE A 115 -10.06 -17.60 -1.31
C ILE A 115 -11.43 -17.40 -1.95
N SER A 116 -11.52 -17.60 -3.24
CA SER A 116 -12.76 -17.53 -4.01
C SER A 116 -12.97 -18.82 -4.78
N LEU A 117 -14.18 -19.36 -4.72
CA LEU A 117 -14.64 -20.47 -5.54
C LEU A 117 -15.77 -20.01 -6.44
N ALA A 118 -15.68 -20.33 -7.73
CA ALA A 118 -16.71 -20.01 -8.70
C ALA A 118 -17.28 -21.27 -9.34
N SER A 119 -18.60 -21.36 -9.37
CA SER A 119 -19.34 -22.45 -10.02
C SER A 119 -18.89 -23.83 -9.57
N PHE A 120 -18.52 -23.97 -8.28
CA PHE A 120 -18.08 -25.27 -7.78
C PHE A 120 -19.23 -26.28 -7.79
N SER A 121 -18.88 -27.52 -8.03
CA SER A 121 -19.74 -28.69 -7.90
C SER A 121 -18.93 -29.81 -7.23
N GLN A 122 -19.56 -30.52 -6.29
CA GLN A 122 -18.91 -31.59 -5.54
C GLN A 122 -19.86 -32.78 -5.40
N SER A 123 -19.30 -33.99 -5.35
CA SER A 123 -20.02 -35.24 -5.09
C SER A 123 -19.55 -35.87 -3.80
N GLY A 124 -20.40 -36.70 -3.20
CA GLY A 124 -20.08 -37.38 -1.94
C GLY A 124 -20.05 -36.45 -0.71
N ALA A 125 -20.33 -35.18 -0.88
CA ALA A 125 -20.37 -34.18 0.17
C ALA A 125 -21.79 -33.69 0.40
N THR A 126 -22.21 -33.59 1.65
CA THR A 126 -23.53 -33.13 2.05
C THR A 126 -23.54 -31.69 2.54
N THR A 127 -22.38 -31.08 2.61
CA THR A 127 -22.17 -29.73 3.18
C THR A 127 -21.22 -28.90 2.30
N ALA A 128 -21.11 -27.62 2.59
CA ALA A 128 -20.27 -26.70 1.87
C ALA A 128 -18.78 -27.08 1.86
N PRO A 129 -18.00 -26.65 0.86
CA PRO A 129 -16.56 -26.80 0.84
C PRO A 129 -15.88 -26.26 2.11
N MET A 130 -14.78 -26.86 2.45
CA MET A 130 -13.99 -26.48 3.63
C MET A 130 -12.59 -26.00 3.26
N VAL A 131 -12.03 -25.17 4.13
CA VAL A 131 -10.62 -24.77 4.09
C VAL A 131 -9.93 -25.26 5.35
N ARG A 132 -8.76 -25.83 5.18
CA ARG A 132 -7.83 -26.23 6.23
C ARG A 132 -6.54 -25.43 6.07
N VAL A 133 -5.92 -25.06 7.19
CA VAL A 133 -4.69 -24.26 7.24
C VAL A 133 -3.56 -25.12 7.78
N ASN A 134 -2.38 -25.05 7.16
CA ASN A 134 -1.17 -25.77 7.54
C ASN A 134 -1.38 -27.28 7.68
N GLY A 135 -2.30 -27.87 6.91
CA GLY A 135 -2.62 -29.29 6.98
C GLY A 135 -3.25 -29.76 8.30
N ASN A 136 -3.63 -28.82 9.17
CA ASN A 136 -4.15 -29.18 10.50
C ASN A 136 -5.57 -29.75 10.38
N SER A 137 -5.72 -31.03 10.69
CA SER A 137 -6.98 -31.76 10.69
C SER A 137 -7.48 -32.11 12.09
N THR A 138 -6.84 -31.57 13.14
CA THR A 138 -7.21 -31.85 14.52
C THR A 138 -8.56 -31.22 14.84
N SER A 139 -9.49 -32.05 15.33
CA SER A 139 -10.77 -31.60 15.84
C SER A 139 -10.58 -30.58 16.98
N GLY A 140 -11.36 -29.51 17.00
CA GLY A 140 -11.23 -28.45 17.99
C GLY A 140 -10.23 -27.34 17.64
N THR A 141 -9.45 -27.49 16.57
CA THR A 141 -8.57 -26.39 16.08
C THR A 141 -9.38 -25.27 15.44
N TYR A 142 -10.49 -25.61 14.81
CA TYR A 142 -11.39 -24.67 14.11
C TYR A 142 -12.65 -24.48 14.95
N GLY A 143 -12.81 -23.30 15.53
CA GLY A 143 -14.02 -22.90 16.21
C GLY A 143 -15.02 -22.28 15.23
N VAL A 144 -16.21 -22.80 15.18
CA VAL A 144 -17.39 -22.17 14.59
C VAL A 144 -18.33 -21.85 15.72
N GLN A 145 -19.03 -20.74 15.67
CA GLN A 145 -20.00 -20.40 16.71
C GLN A 145 -20.97 -21.59 16.93
N ASN A 146 -20.93 -22.18 18.12
CA ASN A 146 -21.68 -23.35 18.58
C ASN A 146 -21.19 -24.73 18.11
N ASN A 147 -20.01 -24.88 17.47
CA ASN A 147 -19.49 -26.20 17.17
C ASN A 147 -17.95 -26.19 17.10
N GLU A 148 -17.29 -26.63 18.17
CA GLU A 148 -15.82 -26.65 18.30
C GLU A 148 -15.15 -27.90 17.71
N ASN A 149 -15.89 -28.77 17.02
CA ASN A 149 -15.41 -30.07 16.53
C ASN A 149 -15.19 -30.11 15.02
N SER A 150 -14.84 -28.98 14.39
CA SER A 150 -14.59 -28.95 12.95
C SER A 150 -13.12 -29.25 12.62
N THR A 151 -12.89 -30.01 11.56
CA THR A 151 -11.56 -30.28 11.00
C THR A 151 -11.15 -29.32 9.89
N GLY A 152 -11.92 -28.25 9.70
CA GLY A 152 -11.71 -27.19 8.72
C GLY A 152 -12.85 -26.19 8.80
N ILE A 153 -12.82 -25.16 7.97
CA ILE A 153 -13.77 -24.07 7.96
C ILE A 153 -14.65 -24.16 6.72
N ASN A 154 -15.95 -24.12 6.94
CA ASN A 154 -16.93 -24.09 5.86
C ASN A 154 -16.85 -22.77 5.09
N MET A 155 -16.73 -22.84 3.78
CA MET A 155 -16.70 -21.68 2.89
C MET A 155 -18.10 -21.12 2.57
N ASN A 156 -19.15 -21.80 2.96
CA ASN A 156 -20.52 -21.38 2.71
C ASN A 156 -21.40 -21.80 3.89
N GLY A 157 -22.11 -20.90 4.49
CA GLY A 157 -22.89 -21.14 5.72
C GLY A 157 -24.12 -22.06 5.56
N SER A 158 -24.25 -22.78 4.47
CA SER A 158 -25.35 -23.75 4.24
C SER A 158 -24.85 -24.96 3.46
N SER A 159 -25.60 -26.06 3.58
CA SER A 159 -25.37 -27.36 2.93
C SER A 159 -25.55 -27.29 1.40
N ALA A 160 -24.65 -26.57 0.72
CA ALA A 160 -24.67 -26.47 -0.73
C ALA A 160 -23.58 -27.37 -1.34
N SER A 161 -24.00 -28.29 -2.19
CA SER A 161 -23.09 -29.11 -2.99
C SER A 161 -22.61 -28.43 -4.27
N ASN A 162 -23.10 -27.24 -4.55
CA ASN A 162 -22.72 -26.43 -5.70
C ASN A 162 -22.88 -24.93 -5.43
N GLY A 163 -22.22 -24.09 -6.22
CA GLY A 163 -22.41 -22.65 -6.15
C GLY A 163 -21.11 -21.82 -6.15
N LYS A 164 -21.08 -20.82 -5.30
CA LYS A 164 -19.94 -19.94 -5.09
C LYS A 164 -19.51 -20.00 -3.63
N GLY A 165 -18.23 -20.00 -3.38
CA GLY A 165 -17.65 -19.99 -2.03
C GLY A 165 -16.66 -18.84 -1.89
N PHE A 166 -16.57 -18.31 -0.68
CA PHE A 166 -15.65 -17.24 -0.35
C PHE A 166 -15.12 -17.44 1.07
N CYS A 167 -13.82 -17.26 1.25
CA CYS A 167 -13.17 -17.32 2.55
C CYS A 167 -12.11 -16.22 2.64
N TYR A 168 -12.18 -15.43 3.68
CA TYR A 168 -11.14 -14.46 4.03
C TYR A 168 -10.51 -14.85 5.36
N ILE A 169 -9.20 -14.96 5.37
CA ILE A 169 -8.40 -15.29 6.55
C ILE A 169 -7.53 -14.09 6.86
N ALA A 170 -7.64 -13.56 8.06
CA ALA A 170 -6.71 -12.56 8.58
C ALA A 170 -6.01 -13.19 9.79
N ALA A 171 -4.71 -13.36 9.69
CA ALA A 171 -3.87 -13.89 10.78
C ALA A 171 -3.23 -12.71 11.52
N ALA A 172 -3.68 -12.47 12.75
CA ALA A 172 -3.02 -11.57 13.69
C ALA A 172 -2.35 -12.42 14.77
N ASN A 173 -1.04 -12.54 14.71
CA ASN A 173 -0.25 -13.38 15.62
C ASN A 173 -0.56 -14.91 15.47
N THR A 174 -0.80 -15.58 16.59
CA THR A 174 -1.10 -17.02 16.65
C THR A 174 -2.59 -17.35 16.52
N THR A 175 -3.45 -16.36 16.35
CA THR A 175 -4.89 -16.56 16.17
C THR A 175 -5.32 -15.95 14.86
N ALA A 176 -5.79 -16.75 13.92
CA ALA A 176 -6.40 -16.26 12.69
C ALA A 176 -7.89 -16.05 12.89
N ILE A 177 -8.38 -14.89 12.52
CA ILE A 177 -9.80 -14.56 12.46
C ILE A 177 -10.23 -14.74 11.03
N MET A 178 -11.24 -15.59 10.81
CA MET A 178 -11.84 -15.77 9.51
C MET A 178 -13.17 -15.03 9.45
N LYS A 179 -13.38 -14.27 8.39
CA LYS A 179 -14.65 -13.63 8.09
C LYS A 179 -15.17 -14.14 6.77
N PHE A 180 -16.42 -14.54 6.76
CA PHE A 180 -17.13 -14.97 5.55
C PHE A 180 -18.06 -13.86 5.06
N ALA A 181 -18.20 -13.73 3.77
CA ALA A 181 -19.14 -12.81 3.15
C ALA A 181 -20.25 -13.57 2.40
N VAL A 182 -21.14 -14.22 3.11
CA VAL A 182 -22.49 -14.62 2.62
C VAL A 182 -23.48 -14.66 3.79
N ALA A 183 -24.75 -14.55 3.51
CA ALA A 183 -25.87 -14.13 4.34
C ALA A 183 -26.15 -14.83 5.71
N ASN A 184 -25.32 -15.76 6.15
CA ASN A 184 -25.39 -16.34 7.50
C ASN A 184 -23.98 -16.48 8.07
N LEU A 185 -23.44 -15.36 8.51
CA LEU A 185 -22.07 -15.22 9.02
C LEU A 185 -21.96 -15.79 10.44
N TYR A 186 -21.43 -16.97 10.57
CA TYR A 186 -20.84 -17.38 11.83
C TYR A 186 -19.35 -17.04 11.79
N PRO A 187 -18.86 -16.16 12.67
CA PRO A 187 -17.43 -15.93 12.78
C PRO A 187 -16.76 -17.24 13.19
N SER A 188 -15.79 -17.66 12.40
CA SER A 188 -14.97 -18.82 12.69
C SER A 188 -13.58 -18.35 13.06
N TYR A 189 -12.95 -19.03 14.00
CA TYR A 189 -11.56 -18.77 14.36
C TYR A 189 -10.74 -20.06 14.23
N ILE A 190 -9.46 -19.87 14.06
CA ILE A 190 -8.48 -20.97 14.11
C ILE A 190 -7.39 -20.59 15.10
N ASN A 191 -7.04 -21.50 15.99
CA ASN A 191 -5.87 -21.36 16.83
C ASN A 191 -4.65 -21.87 16.07
N LEU A 192 -3.76 -20.93 15.69
CA LEU A 192 -2.54 -21.22 15.00
C LEU A 192 -1.38 -21.31 15.99
N SER A 193 -0.56 -22.33 15.85
CA SER A 193 0.73 -22.44 16.54
C SER A 193 1.89 -21.84 15.75
N SER A 194 1.65 -21.47 14.49
CA SER A 194 2.65 -20.94 13.56
C SER A 194 1.99 -20.08 12.48
N ALA A 195 2.81 -19.32 11.75
CA ALA A 195 2.36 -18.57 10.57
C ALA A 195 1.70 -19.49 9.54
N ILE A 196 0.80 -18.95 8.72
CA ILE A 196 0.15 -19.69 7.64
C ILE A 196 1.14 -19.90 6.51
N THR A 197 1.46 -21.14 6.22
CA THR A 197 2.36 -21.53 5.12
C THR A 197 1.66 -22.30 4.02
N SER A 198 0.47 -22.84 4.31
CA SER A 198 -0.34 -23.55 3.33
C SER A 198 -1.82 -23.51 3.65
N ILE A 199 -2.63 -23.66 2.62
CA ILE A 199 -4.07 -23.92 2.73
C ILE A 199 -4.44 -25.14 1.91
N GLU A 200 -5.49 -25.83 2.33
CA GLU A 200 -6.11 -26.94 1.60
C GLU A 200 -7.61 -26.65 1.47
N ILE A 201 -8.12 -26.71 0.25
CA ILE A 201 -9.54 -26.52 -0.08
C ILE A 201 -10.10 -27.88 -0.49
N PHE A 202 -11.14 -28.34 0.17
CA PHE A 202 -11.66 -29.69 -0.07
C PHE A 202 -13.18 -29.76 0.11
N PRO A 203 -13.83 -30.72 -0.58
CA PRO A 203 -15.24 -31.04 -0.33
C PRO A 203 -15.42 -31.58 1.09
N ASN A 204 -16.43 -31.07 1.80
CA ASN A 204 -16.72 -31.55 3.13
C ASN A 204 -17.42 -32.93 3.08
N GLY A 205 -17.00 -33.84 3.95
CA GLY A 205 -17.60 -35.19 4.05
C GLY A 205 -16.59 -36.33 3.94
N GLY A 206 -15.30 -36.05 3.87
CA GLY A 206 -14.21 -37.03 4.00
C GLY A 206 -13.94 -37.89 2.77
N SER A 207 -14.88 -38.07 1.85
CA SER A 207 -14.74 -38.82 0.60
C SER A 207 -15.28 -38.08 -0.61
N GLY A 208 -15.58 -36.78 -0.48
CA GLY A 208 -16.06 -35.96 -1.57
C GLY A 208 -15.01 -35.68 -2.63
N THR A 209 -15.45 -35.46 -3.87
CA THR A 209 -14.62 -35.04 -4.98
C THR A 209 -15.21 -33.82 -5.66
N TRP A 210 -14.34 -33.01 -6.26
CA TRP A 210 -14.78 -31.92 -7.10
C TRP A 210 -15.24 -32.46 -8.46
N ASN A 211 -16.42 -32.00 -8.88
CA ASN A 211 -17.01 -32.31 -10.19
C ASN A 211 -16.86 -31.13 -11.17
N GLY A 212 -16.31 -30.01 -10.73
CA GLY A 212 -16.06 -28.83 -11.55
C GLY A 212 -16.07 -27.54 -10.74
N GLY A 213 -15.78 -26.46 -11.45
CA GLY A 213 -15.61 -25.12 -10.92
C GLY A 213 -14.18 -24.63 -10.95
N THR A 214 -13.94 -23.43 -10.48
CA THR A 214 -12.62 -22.81 -10.41
C THR A 214 -12.36 -22.21 -9.05
N TYR A 215 -11.09 -22.06 -8.72
CA TYR A 215 -10.66 -21.38 -7.50
C TYR A 215 -9.64 -20.29 -7.81
N GLU A 216 -9.59 -19.31 -6.95
CA GLU A 216 -8.52 -18.32 -6.88
C GLU A 216 -8.10 -18.09 -5.43
N VAL A 217 -6.80 -17.91 -5.22
CA VAL A 217 -6.21 -17.58 -3.92
C VAL A 217 -5.40 -16.30 -4.07
N TRP A 218 -5.67 -15.36 -3.21
CA TRP A 218 -5.02 -14.05 -3.17
C TRP A 218 -4.42 -13.82 -1.80
N THR A 219 -3.28 -13.11 -1.74
CA THR A 219 -2.58 -12.76 -0.49
C THR A 219 -2.19 -11.29 -0.47
N ARG A 220 -2.02 -10.73 0.72
CA ARG A 220 -1.39 -9.43 0.94
C ARG A 220 -0.73 -9.32 2.31
#